data_c746a9645a98a198b48a504e9757fdea
#
_entry.id   c746a9645a98a198b48a504e9757fdea
#
_cell.length_a   1.000
_cell.length_b   1.000
_cell.length_c   1.000
_cell.angle_alpha   90.00
_cell.angle_beta   90.00
_cell.angle_gamma   90.00
#
_symmetry.space_group_name_H-M   'P 1'
#
loop_
_entity.id
_entity.type
_entity.pdbx_description
1 polymer ?
#
loop_
_entity_poly.entity_id
_entity_poly.type
_entity_poly.pdbx_seq_one_letter_code
_entity_poly.pdbx_strand_id
1 'polypeptide(L)'
;MNGLQNEHIPLNLFHGKKILITSGAGYLASGLVEMLKNIDCHIIRMHRQGSSPAPVTGAMKIMDLAVDVRDPLVWEQSLTGVDYIFHFAAQTSTYVADADPVADQAANVWPILHMLESCRRQELHPAVCFSSTVTVAGIPVHLPVDESHPDHPLTAYDLHKLMAEQYLRWYSEQGYVKGVTLRLSNVYGPGPRSRRTDRAILNQMIRRSLTGEALTVYGEGGRVRDYLYIEDAVSAFLSAALHSEELNGKCYVIGSGRGHTIAEAMGLVSDLAGARTGIPVPVQHVAPPENLSPIEERDFVADSSRFSKATGWEARHTLAKGIELTLEALL
;
A
#
# COMPACT_ATOMS: atom_id res chain seq x y z
N MET A 1 -18.74 -8.30 12.95
CA MET A 1 -18.23 -7.74 11.68
C MET A 1 -18.90 -8.48 10.53
N ASN A 2 -19.99 -7.94 10.02
CA ASN A 2 -20.62 -8.47 8.81
C ASN A 2 -19.80 -7.93 7.63
N GLY A 3 -18.91 -8.80 7.12
CA GLY A 3 -18.11 -8.47 5.94
C GLY A 3 -19.02 -8.15 4.77
N LEU A 4 -18.87 -6.97 4.22
CA LEU A 4 -19.24 -6.70 2.84
C LEU A 4 -18.43 -7.69 2.00
N GLN A 5 -19.06 -8.79 1.59
CA GLN A 5 -18.48 -9.68 0.59
C GLN A 5 -18.17 -8.81 -0.63
N ASN A 6 -16.92 -8.78 -1.02
CA ASN A 6 -16.47 -8.12 -2.26
C ASN A 6 -17.00 -8.93 -3.43
N GLU A 7 -18.32 -8.81 -3.73
CA GLU A 7 -19.03 -9.58 -4.74
C GLU A 7 -18.48 -9.41 -6.17
N HIS A 8 -17.54 -8.47 -6.36
CA HIS A 8 -16.96 -8.16 -7.68
C HIS A 8 -15.57 -8.75 -7.93
N ILE A 9 -14.87 -9.22 -6.88
CA ILE A 9 -13.60 -9.93 -7.08
C ILE A 9 -13.86 -11.40 -6.83
N PRO A 10 -13.70 -12.25 -7.84
CA PRO A 10 -13.94 -13.69 -7.69
C PRO A 10 -12.83 -14.34 -6.86
N LEU A 11 -12.84 -14.12 -5.54
CA LEU A 11 -11.82 -14.60 -4.60
C LEU A 11 -11.65 -16.13 -4.64
N ASN A 12 -12.69 -16.85 -5.07
CA ASN A 12 -12.63 -18.30 -5.29
C ASN A 12 -11.56 -18.73 -6.31
N LEU A 13 -11.10 -17.83 -7.20
CA LEU A 13 -10.02 -18.09 -8.14
C LEU A 13 -8.64 -18.23 -7.45
N PHE A 14 -8.53 -17.83 -6.19
CA PHE A 14 -7.35 -18.09 -5.36
C PHE A 14 -7.40 -19.45 -4.65
N HIS A 15 -8.48 -20.23 -4.80
CA HIS A 15 -8.58 -21.57 -4.23
C HIS A 15 -7.46 -22.48 -4.76
N GLY A 16 -6.77 -23.19 -3.86
CA GLY A 16 -5.65 -24.05 -4.17
C GLY A 16 -4.34 -23.34 -4.55
N LYS A 17 -4.35 -22.00 -4.62
CA LYS A 17 -3.19 -21.21 -5.03
C LYS A 17 -2.17 -21.03 -3.92
N LYS A 18 -0.89 -20.95 -4.30
CA LYS A 18 0.22 -20.62 -3.40
C LYS A 18 0.61 -19.15 -3.57
N ILE A 19 0.48 -18.40 -2.50
CA ILE A 19 0.61 -16.93 -2.46
C ILE A 19 1.76 -16.56 -1.55
N LEU A 20 2.73 -15.79 -2.04
CA LEU A 20 3.81 -15.24 -1.25
C LEU A 20 3.58 -13.75 -1.01
N ILE A 21 3.67 -13.32 0.24
CA ILE A 21 3.45 -11.93 0.66
C ILE A 21 4.68 -11.46 1.42
N THR A 22 5.37 -10.44 0.92
CA THR A 22 6.45 -9.80 1.68
C THR A 22 5.90 -8.74 2.63
N SER A 23 6.67 -8.38 3.66
CA SER A 23 6.17 -7.54 4.75
C SER A 23 4.94 -8.12 5.45
N GLY A 24 4.92 -9.44 5.70
CA GLY A 24 3.77 -10.19 6.20
C GLY A 24 3.15 -9.68 7.51
N ALA A 25 3.91 -8.94 8.34
CA ALA A 25 3.41 -8.24 9.52
C ALA A 25 3.01 -6.77 9.23
N GLY A 26 3.02 -6.36 7.96
CA GLY A 26 2.75 -5.01 7.51
C GLY A 26 1.27 -4.74 7.26
N TYR A 27 0.99 -3.48 6.95
CA TYR A 27 -0.34 -2.92 6.83
C TYR A 27 -1.16 -3.54 5.66
N LEU A 28 -0.62 -3.48 4.43
CA LEU A 28 -1.26 -4.07 3.24
C LEU A 28 -1.37 -5.60 3.36
N ALA A 29 -0.31 -6.24 3.85
CA ALA A 29 -0.28 -7.70 4.02
C ALA A 29 -1.35 -8.19 4.99
N SER A 30 -1.56 -7.49 6.11
CA SER A 30 -2.61 -7.84 7.07
C SER A 30 -4.01 -7.74 6.46
N GLY A 31 -4.28 -6.68 5.69
CA GLY A 31 -5.54 -6.51 4.99
C GLY A 31 -5.77 -7.60 3.92
N LEU A 32 -4.72 -7.95 3.15
CA LEU A 32 -4.80 -8.97 2.11
C LEU A 32 -5.09 -10.36 2.70
N VAL A 33 -4.39 -10.72 3.78
CA VAL A 33 -4.62 -12.00 4.47
C VAL A 33 -6.04 -12.07 5.07
N GLU A 34 -6.54 -10.95 5.62
CA GLU A 34 -7.91 -10.88 6.14
C GLU A 34 -8.96 -11.08 5.03
N MET A 35 -8.75 -10.51 3.85
CA MET A 35 -9.67 -10.71 2.71
C MET A 35 -9.66 -12.14 2.18
N LEU A 36 -8.53 -12.84 2.25
CA LEU A 36 -8.38 -14.22 1.79
C LEU A 36 -8.71 -15.26 2.86
N LYS A 37 -9.02 -14.89 4.09
CA LYS A 37 -9.12 -15.81 5.23
C LYS A 37 -10.08 -17.00 5.05
N ASN A 38 -11.13 -16.83 4.26
CA ASN A 38 -12.13 -17.86 4.00
C ASN A 38 -11.87 -18.69 2.72
N ILE A 39 -10.74 -18.43 2.04
CA ILE A 39 -10.35 -19.13 0.81
C ILE A 39 -9.33 -20.23 1.17
N ASP A 40 -9.58 -21.46 0.75
CA ASP A 40 -8.59 -22.55 0.90
C ASP A 40 -7.42 -22.32 -0.08
N CYS A 41 -6.39 -21.62 0.41
CA CYS A 41 -5.16 -21.31 -0.30
C CYS A 41 -3.95 -21.44 0.63
N HIS A 42 -2.74 -21.43 0.06
CA HIS A 42 -1.50 -21.51 0.82
C HIS A 42 -0.80 -20.15 0.83
N ILE A 43 -0.63 -19.56 2.00
CA ILE A 43 -0.02 -18.24 2.15
C ILE A 43 1.35 -18.38 2.83
N ILE A 44 2.40 -17.87 2.18
CA ILE A 44 3.72 -17.65 2.77
C ILE A 44 3.84 -16.18 3.13
N ARG A 45 3.98 -15.84 4.44
CA ARG A 45 4.20 -14.47 4.90
C ARG A 45 5.67 -14.28 5.28
N MET A 46 6.41 -13.55 4.47
CA MET A 46 7.78 -13.13 4.82
C MET A 46 7.75 -11.89 5.70
N HIS A 47 8.41 -11.94 6.84
CA HIS A 47 8.51 -10.81 7.76
C HIS A 47 9.92 -10.70 8.36
N ARG A 48 10.30 -9.51 8.82
CA ARG A 48 11.61 -9.30 9.43
C ARG A 48 11.72 -10.02 10.78
N GLN A 49 12.91 -10.45 11.14
CA GLN A 49 13.21 -10.90 12.51
C GLN A 49 12.79 -9.82 13.53
N GLY A 50 12.22 -10.25 14.64
CA GLY A 50 11.69 -9.34 15.68
C GLY A 50 10.36 -8.65 15.33
N SER A 51 9.72 -8.98 14.19
CA SER A 51 8.32 -8.69 13.93
C SER A 51 7.52 -10.00 13.91
N SER A 52 6.25 -9.94 14.28
CA SER A 52 5.36 -11.12 14.24
C SER A 52 4.05 -10.71 13.55
N PRO A 53 3.66 -11.37 12.47
CA PRO A 53 2.33 -11.21 11.90
C PRO A 53 1.25 -11.60 12.91
N ALA A 54 0.13 -10.87 12.90
CA ALA A 54 -1.01 -11.28 13.72
C ALA A 54 -1.51 -12.67 13.29
N PRO A 55 -1.90 -13.54 14.24
CA PRO A 55 -2.52 -14.81 13.90
C PRO A 55 -3.87 -14.55 13.21
N VAL A 56 -4.16 -15.32 12.18
CA VAL A 56 -5.43 -15.27 11.46
C VAL A 56 -6.00 -16.68 11.37
N THR A 57 -7.26 -16.83 11.74
CA THR A 57 -7.97 -18.11 11.67
C THR A 57 -8.88 -18.10 10.44
N GLY A 58 -8.82 -19.14 9.64
CA GLY A 58 -9.62 -19.24 8.41
C GLY A 58 -9.41 -20.56 7.69
N ALA A 59 -9.86 -20.64 6.45
CA ALA A 59 -9.71 -21.83 5.60
C ALA A 59 -8.28 -21.97 5.02
N MET A 60 -7.54 -20.85 4.91
CA MET A 60 -6.18 -20.80 4.36
C MET A 60 -5.15 -21.48 5.26
N LYS A 61 -4.07 -21.97 4.66
CA LYS A 61 -2.89 -22.48 5.36
C LYS A 61 -1.80 -21.41 5.31
N ILE A 62 -1.30 -20.99 6.47
CA ILE A 62 -0.29 -19.93 6.59
C ILE A 62 1.03 -20.51 7.06
N MET A 63 2.11 -20.13 6.37
CA MET A 63 3.50 -20.32 6.78
C MET A 63 4.16 -18.97 6.98
N ASP A 64 4.64 -18.71 8.19
CA ASP A 64 5.38 -17.48 8.52
C ASP A 64 6.89 -17.74 8.41
N LEU A 65 7.58 -16.88 7.65
CA LEU A 65 9.03 -16.92 7.46
C LEU A 65 9.67 -15.64 7.99
N ALA A 66 10.43 -15.76 9.09
CA ALA A 66 11.21 -14.66 9.65
C ALA A 66 12.54 -14.52 8.89
N VAL A 67 12.57 -13.67 7.85
CA VAL A 67 13.67 -13.56 6.90
C VAL A 67 13.99 -12.11 6.54
N ASP A 68 15.19 -11.89 6.01
CA ASP A 68 15.56 -10.63 5.36
C ASP A 68 15.40 -10.78 3.85
N VAL A 69 14.44 -10.06 3.27
CA VAL A 69 14.17 -10.09 1.82
C VAL A 69 15.30 -9.55 0.95
N ARG A 70 16.33 -8.92 1.57
CA ARG A 70 17.55 -8.49 0.87
C ARG A 70 18.54 -9.63 0.61
N ASP A 71 18.36 -10.77 1.30
CA ASP A 71 19.17 -11.95 1.08
C ASP A 71 18.67 -12.71 -0.17
N PRO A 72 19.49 -12.88 -1.23
CA PRO A 72 19.08 -13.58 -2.44
C PRO A 72 18.71 -15.05 -2.20
N LEU A 73 19.33 -15.71 -1.21
CA LEU A 73 19.06 -17.13 -0.90
C LEU A 73 17.63 -17.36 -0.42
N VAL A 74 17.04 -16.36 0.25
CA VAL A 74 15.64 -16.41 0.69
C VAL A 74 14.69 -16.61 -0.49
N TRP A 75 14.95 -15.94 -1.60
CA TRP A 75 14.15 -16.06 -2.81
C TRP A 75 14.33 -17.37 -3.53
N GLU A 76 15.57 -17.86 -3.61
CA GLU A 76 15.87 -19.17 -4.20
C GLU A 76 15.11 -20.32 -3.51
N GLN A 77 14.93 -20.22 -2.19
CA GLN A 77 14.30 -21.25 -1.37
C GLN A 77 12.78 -21.15 -1.28
N SER A 78 12.20 -19.98 -1.58
CA SER A 78 10.80 -19.70 -1.25
C SER A 78 9.85 -19.68 -2.45
N LEU A 79 10.36 -19.62 -3.68
CA LEU A 79 9.54 -19.36 -4.87
C LEU A 79 8.94 -20.62 -5.53
N THR A 80 9.42 -21.83 -5.19
CA THR A 80 8.94 -23.07 -5.83
C THR A 80 7.42 -23.23 -5.69
N GLY A 81 6.74 -23.30 -6.83
CA GLY A 81 5.30 -23.51 -6.92
C GLY A 81 4.46 -22.30 -6.47
N VAL A 82 5.03 -21.10 -6.36
CA VAL A 82 4.30 -19.87 -6.06
C VAL A 82 3.56 -19.41 -7.31
N ASP A 83 2.24 -19.21 -7.19
CA ASP A 83 1.39 -18.66 -8.26
C ASP A 83 1.41 -17.13 -8.26
N TYR A 84 1.33 -16.51 -7.07
CA TYR A 84 1.20 -15.08 -6.89
C TYR A 84 2.19 -14.53 -5.86
N ILE A 85 2.82 -13.41 -6.16
CA ILE A 85 3.70 -12.68 -5.25
C ILE A 85 3.14 -11.27 -5.04
N PHE A 86 2.82 -10.93 -3.79
CA PHE A 86 2.49 -9.56 -3.40
C PHE A 86 3.70 -8.94 -2.70
N HIS A 87 4.41 -8.08 -3.42
CA HIS A 87 5.63 -7.46 -2.90
C HIS A 87 5.32 -6.13 -2.22
N PHE A 88 5.16 -6.17 -0.88
CA PHE A 88 4.87 -5.03 -0.01
C PHE A 88 6.05 -4.60 0.85
N ALA A 89 7.14 -5.35 0.86
CA ALA A 89 8.32 -4.99 1.64
C ALA A 89 8.93 -3.70 1.10
N ALA A 90 9.06 -2.70 1.96
CA ALA A 90 9.67 -1.42 1.64
C ALA A 90 10.12 -0.68 2.91
N GLN A 91 11.16 0.13 2.80
CA GLN A 91 11.34 1.33 3.60
C GLN A 91 10.43 2.41 2.97
N THR A 92 9.63 3.13 3.74
CA THR A 92 8.59 4.04 3.19
C THR A 92 8.65 5.47 3.72
N SER A 93 9.68 5.83 4.49
CA SER A 93 9.91 7.20 4.95
C SER A 93 10.82 7.95 3.99
N THR A 94 10.34 9.03 3.39
CA THR A 94 11.14 9.92 2.54
C THR A 94 12.31 10.51 3.31
N TYR A 95 12.10 10.91 4.57
CA TYR A 95 13.15 11.46 5.44
C TYR A 95 14.28 10.46 5.73
N VAL A 96 13.96 9.18 5.93
CA VAL A 96 14.99 8.14 6.12
C VAL A 96 15.72 7.84 4.83
N ALA A 97 15.01 7.82 3.71
CA ALA A 97 15.59 7.59 2.40
C ALA A 97 16.59 8.68 2.02
N ASP A 98 16.25 9.95 2.24
CA ASP A 98 17.13 11.08 1.95
C ASP A 98 18.34 11.16 2.91
N ALA A 99 18.17 10.69 4.16
CA ALA A 99 19.27 10.62 5.13
C ALA A 99 20.27 9.50 4.83
N ASP A 100 19.82 8.36 4.28
CA ASP A 100 20.66 7.22 3.87
C ASP A 100 20.11 6.57 2.59
N PRO A 101 20.41 7.15 1.41
CA PRO A 101 19.92 6.62 0.14
C PRO A 101 20.46 5.22 -0.19
N VAL A 102 21.64 4.85 0.31
CA VAL A 102 22.24 3.52 0.07
C VAL A 102 21.44 2.44 0.81
N ALA A 103 21.12 2.69 2.08
CA ALA A 103 20.28 1.77 2.85
C ALA A 103 18.84 1.69 2.29
N ASP A 104 18.31 2.80 1.78
CA ASP A 104 17.01 2.84 1.16
C ASP A 104 16.98 2.06 -0.16
N GLN A 105 17.99 2.19 -1.01
CA GLN A 105 18.15 1.38 -2.22
C GLN A 105 18.20 -0.11 -1.89
N ALA A 106 18.98 -0.48 -0.89
CA ALA A 106 19.06 -1.87 -0.44
C ALA A 106 17.73 -2.42 0.07
N ALA A 107 16.88 -1.57 0.64
CA ALA A 107 15.57 -1.97 1.15
C ALA A 107 14.48 -2.01 0.08
N ASN A 108 14.54 -1.15 -0.95
CA ASN A 108 13.48 -0.95 -1.92
C ASN A 108 13.78 -1.55 -3.31
N VAL A 109 15.08 -1.69 -3.68
CA VAL A 109 15.47 -2.15 -5.03
C VAL A 109 16.00 -3.59 -5.00
N TRP A 110 16.93 -3.92 -4.09
CA TRP A 110 17.55 -5.25 -4.07
C TRP A 110 16.55 -6.39 -3.90
N PRO A 111 15.54 -6.30 -2.99
CA PRO A 111 14.60 -7.40 -2.80
C PRO A 111 13.84 -7.77 -4.07
N ILE A 112 13.37 -6.77 -4.82
CA ILE A 112 12.64 -7.02 -6.07
C ILE A 112 13.57 -7.58 -7.14
N LEU A 113 14.79 -7.07 -7.25
CA LEU A 113 15.77 -7.57 -8.24
C LEU A 113 16.17 -9.02 -7.92
N HIS A 114 16.46 -9.36 -6.65
CA HIS A 114 16.78 -10.73 -6.25
C HIS A 114 15.62 -11.68 -6.50
N MET A 115 14.38 -11.27 -6.23
CA MET A 115 13.18 -12.04 -6.53
C MET A 115 13.05 -12.33 -8.03
N LEU A 116 13.17 -11.29 -8.86
CA LEU A 116 13.05 -11.40 -10.31
C LEU A 116 14.14 -12.28 -10.91
N GLU A 117 15.41 -12.12 -10.47
CA GLU A 117 16.51 -12.96 -10.88
C GLU A 117 16.33 -14.43 -10.45
N SER A 118 15.77 -14.65 -9.26
CA SER A 118 15.46 -16.00 -8.80
C SER A 118 14.35 -16.64 -9.65
N CYS A 119 13.30 -15.90 -10.03
CA CYS A 119 12.29 -16.37 -10.97
C CYS A 119 12.91 -16.75 -12.32
N ARG A 120 13.76 -15.87 -12.89
CA ARG A 120 14.43 -16.10 -14.17
C ARG A 120 15.31 -17.35 -14.14
N ARG A 121 16.16 -17.53 -13.11
CA ARG A 121 17.10 -18.65 -13.00
C ARG A 121 16.39 -20.00 -12.80
N GLN A 122 15.27 -19.99 -12.11
CA GLN A 122 14.48 -21.20 -11.82
C GLN A 122 13.38 -21.45 -12.86
N GLU A 123 13.29 -20.62 -13.91
CA GLU A 123 12.26 -20.72 -14.96
C GLU A 123 10.83 -20.68 -14.38
N LEU A 124 10.61 -19.84 -13.34
CA LEU A 124 9.32 -19.64 -12.70
C LEU A 124 8.64 -18.42 -13.28
N HIS A 125 7.32 -18.47 -13.49
CA HIS A 125 6.53 -17.40 -14.12
C HIS A 125 5.36 -16.95 -13.22
N PRO A 126 5.59 -16.56 -11.95
CA PRO A 126 4.51 -16.12 -11.07
C PRO A 126 3.93 -14.78 -11.54
N ALA A 127 2.69 -14.50 -11.13
CA ALA A 127 2.17 -13.16 -11.17
C ALA A 127 2.75 -12.34 -10.00
N VAL A 128 3.33 -11.17 -10.30
CA VAL A 128 3.98 -10.28 -9.32
C VAL A 128 3.23 -8.96 -9.25
N CYS A 129 2.59 -8.68 -8.11
CA CYS A 129 1.94 -7.41 -7.83
C CYS A 129 2.83 -6.57 -6.90
N PHE A 130 3.30 -5.43 -7.41
CA PHE A 130 4.23 -4.55 -6.72
C PHE A 130 3.53 -3.30 -6.19
N SER A 131 3.69 -3.04 -4.89
CA SER A 131 3.22 -1.80 -4.28
C SER A 131 4.22 -0.67 -4.51
N SER A 132 3.88 0.25 -5.40
CA SER A 132 4.58 1.50 -5.61
C SER A 132 3.82 2.68 -4.98
N THR A 133 4.15 3.89 -5.36
CA THR A 133 3.65 5.13 -4.76
C THR A 133 3.33 6.18 -5.82
N VAL A 134 2.29 6.96 -5.60
CA VAL A 134 1.96 8.11 -6.45
C VAL A 134 3.00 9.24 -6.36
N THR A 135 3.86 9.22 -5.33
CA THR A 135 4.86 10.27 -5.14
C THR A 135 5.99 10.25 -6.18
N VAL A 136 6.11 9.18 -6.98
CA VAL A 136 7.00 9.16 -8.16
C VAL A 136 6.63 10.23 -9.20
N ALA A 137 5.40 10.72 -9.22
CA ALA A 137 4.96 11.84 -10.06
C ALA A 137 5.51 13.20 -9.58
N GLY A 138 6.06 13.27 -8.36
CA GLY A 138 6.53 14.52 -7.75
C GLY A 138 5.40 15.47 -7.38
N ILE A 139 5.50 16.74 -7.79
CA ILE A 139 4.45 17.76 -7.64
C ILE A 139 3.69 17.86 -8.96
N PRO A 140 2.48 17.31 -9.05
CA PRO A 140 1.71 17.35 -10.29
C PRO A 140 1.31 18.78 -10.67
N VAL A 141 1.32 19.06 -11.98
CA VAL A 141 0.92 20.35 -12.52
C VAL A 141 -0.57 20.44 -12.84
N HIS A 142 -1.25 19.31 -12.90
CA HIS A 142 -2.70 19.21 -13.10
C HIS A 142 -3.28 18.00 -12.37
N LEU A 143 -4.56 18.06 -12.05
CA LEU A 143 -5.32 17.02 -11.39
C LEU A 143 -6.58 16.70 -12.22
N PRO A 144 -7.08 15.46 -12.17
CA PRO A 144 -6.49 14.30 -11.52
C PRO A 144 -5.25 13.76 -12.28
N VAL A 145 -4.44 12.93 -11.60
CA VAL A 145 -3.20 12.33 -12.14
C VAL A 145 -3.46 10.90 -12.59
N ASP A 146 -3.13 10.61 -13.84
CA ASP A 146 -3.13 9.27 -14.41
C ASP A 146 -1.70 8.79 -14.77
N GLU A 147 -1.57 7.66 -15.43
CA GLU A 147 -0.30 7.06 -15.81
C GLU A 147 0.42 7.79 -16.99
N SER A 148 -0.20 8.78 -17.60
CA SER A 148 0.42 9.63 -18.64
C SER A 148 1.22 10.79 -18.05
N HIS A 149 1.01 11.10 -16.74
CA HIS A 149 1.79 12.11 -16.04
C HIS A 149 3.26 11.70 -15.99
N PRO A 150 4.21 12.59 -16.36
CA PRO A 150 5.63 12.27 -16.34
C PRO A 150 6.12 11.98 -14.90
N ASP A 151 7.01 10.99 -14.78
CA ASP A 151 7.69 10.69 -13.54
C ASP A 151 8.69 11.79 -13.19
N HIS A 152 8.61 12.31 -11.95
CA HIS A 152 9.50 13.34 -11.44
C HIS A 152 9.81 13.12 -9.95
N PRO A 153 10.55 12.03 -9.59
CA PRO A 153 10.85 11.71 -8.20
C PRO A 153 11.63 12.84 -7.52
N LEU A 154 11.17 13.26 -6.34
CA LEU A 154 11.77 14.34 -5.57
C LEU A 154 12.61 13.86 -4.39
N THR A 155 12.43 12.60 -3.97
CA THR A 155 13.13 11.99 -2.84
C THR A 155 13.84 10.72 -3.28
N ALA A 156 14.84 10.28 -2.51
CA ALA A 156 15.52 9.01 -2.75
C ALA A 156 14.53 7.82 -2.71
N TYR A 157 13.53 7.89 -1.83
CA TYR A 157 12.45 6.88 -1.78
C TYR A 157 11.68 6.79 -3.10
N ASP A 158 11.25 7.92 -3.66
CA ASP A 158 10.48 7.96 -4.91
C ASP A 158 11.32 7.43 -6.08
N LEU A 159 12.61 7.81 -6.12
CA LEU A 159 13.56 7.33 -7.13
C LEU A 159 13.74 5.81 -7.04
N HIS A 160 13.93 5.25 -5.85
CA HIS A 160 14.12 3.80 -5.68
C HIS A 160 12.84 3.00 -5.96
N LYS A 161 11.66 3.56 -5.66
CA LYS A 161 10.39 2.95 -6.07
C LYS A 161 10.26 2.93 -7.60
N LEU A 162 10.60 4.02 -8.27
CA LEU A 162 10.62 4.08 -9.73
C LEU A 162 11.64 3.09 -10.35
N MET A 163 12.85 2.97 -9.78
CA MET A 163 13.82 1.96 -10.22
C MET A 163 13.26 0.55 -10.10
N ALA A 164 12.60 0.22 -9.00
CA ALA A 164 11.96 -1.08 -8.78
C ALA A 164 10.85 -1.36 -9.80
N GLU A 165 10.02 -0.36 -10.13
CA GLU A 165 9.02 -0.44 -11.21
C GLU A 165 9.66 -0.77 -12.56
N GLN A 166 10.78 -0.09 -12.92
CA GLN A 166 11.46 -0.29 -14.18
C GLN A 166 12.06 -1.71 -14.27
N TYR A 167 12.62 -2.25 -13.19
CA TYR A 167 13.06 -3.65 -13.15
C TYR A 167 11.88 -4.61 -13.38
N LEU A 168 10.79 -4.45 -12.63
CA LEU A 168 9.63 -5.33 -12.78
C LEU A 168 9.10 -5.28 -14.21
N ARG A 169 8.97 -4.10 -14.81
CA ARG A 169 8.53 -3.92 -16.20
C ARG A 169 9.45 -4.66 -17.17
N TRP A 170 10.76 -4.46 -17.05
CA TRP A 170 11.73 -5.10 -17.95
C TRP A 170 11.65 -6.63 -17.88
N TYR A 171 11.62 -7.22 -16.66
CA TYR A 171 11.50 -8.67 -16.50
C TYR A 171 10.16 -9.20 -17.04
N SER A 172 9.11 -8.42 -16.95
CA SER A 172 7.78 -8.75 -17.49
C SER A 172 7.78 -8.74 -19.02
N GLU A 173 8.38 -7.73 -19.63
CA GLU A 173 8.54 -7.62 -21.10
C GLU A 173 9.40 -8.75 -21.68
N GLN A 174 10.36 -9.28 -20.91
CA GLN A 174 11.15 -10.46 -21.27
C GLN A 174 10.42 -11.78 -21.04
N GLY A 175 9.23 -11.79 -20.44
CA GLY A 175 8.42 -12.98 -20.18
C GLY A 175 8.85 -13.80 -18.97
N TYR A 176 9.73 -13.28 -18.10
CA TYR A 176 10.18 -14.01 -16.90
C TYR A 176 9.15 -14.04 -15.79
N VAL A 177 8.29 -13.02 -15.69
CA VAL A 177 7.20 -12.93 -14.73
C VAL A 177 6.00 -12.22 -15.36
N LYS A 178 4.84 -12.22 -14.68
CA LYS A 178 3.67 -11.42 -15.04
C LYS A 178 3.56 -10.27 -14.05
N GLY A 179 4.26 -9.17 -14.32
CA GLY A 179 4.42 -8.06 -13.38
C GLY A 179 3.38 -6.97 -13.54
N VAL A 180 2.78 -6.53 -12.43
CA VAL A 180 1.86 -5.39 -12.37
C VAL A 180 2.29 -4.46 -11.26
N THR A 181 2.44 -3.18 -11.57
CA THR A 181 2.75 -2.14 -10.58
C THR A 181 1.50 -1.35 -10.23
N LEU A 182 1.23 -1.17 -8.94
CA LEU A 182 0.19 -0.28 -8.43
C LEU A 182 0.82 0.87 -7.66
N ARG A 183 0.68 2.10 -8.18
CA ARG A 183 1.07 3.36 -7.52
C ARG A 183 -0.07 3.80 -6.62
N LEU A 184 0.06 3.57 -5.33
CA LEU A 184 -0.99 3.85 -4.35
C LEU A 184 -1.00 5.31 -3.92
N SER A 185 -2.18 5.89 -3.78
CA SER A 185 -2.42 7.13 -3.06
C SER A 185 -2.27 6.93 -1.53
N ASN A 186 -2.77 7.84 -0.70
CA ASN A 186 -2.61 7.78 0.75
C ASN A 186 -3.50 6.69 1.37
N VAL A 187 -2.96 5.49 1.57
CA VAL A 187 -3.72 4.37 2.16
C VAL A 187 -3.94 4.55 3.66
N TYR A 188 -5.18 4.37 4.11
CA TYR A 188 -5.58 4.45 5.52
C TYR A 188 -6.62 3.38 5.88
N GLY A 189 -6.90 3.20 7.18
CA GLY A 189 -7.88 2.24 7.68
C GLY A 189 -7.36 1.45 8.90
N PRO A 190 -8.06 0.41 9.39
CA PRO A 190 -7.61 -0.42 10.48
C PRO A 190 -6.40 -1.27 10.08
N GLY A 191 -5.55 -1.59 11.05
CA GLY A 191 -4.38 -2.43 10.82
C GLY A 191 -3.27 -2.23 11.86
N PRO A 192 -2.11 -2.88 11.69
CA PRO A 192 -1.00 -2.76 12.62
C PRO A 192 -0.49 -1.32 12.72
N ARG A 193 -0.16 -0.90 13.95
CA ARG A 193 0.35 0.44 14.25
C ARG A 193 1.73 0.64 13.63
N SER A 194 1.93 1.74 12.91
CA SER A 194 3.27 2.16 12.50
C SER A 194 4.13 2.47 13.72
N ARG A 195 5.39 2.02 13.71
CA ARG A 195 6.38 2.39 14.75
C ARG A 195 6.97 3.79 14.53
N ARG A 196 6.74 4.40 13.37
CA ARG A 196 7.25 5.73 13.00
C ARG A 196 6.13 6.75 12.96
N THR A 197 6.45 7.98 13.33
CA THR A 197 5.52 9.10 13.39
C THR A 197 5.39 9.87 12.08
N ASP A 198 6.31 9.66 11.14
CA ASP A 198 6.35 10.32 9.83
C ASP A 198 5.57 9.56 8.73
N ARG A 199 4.80 8.53 9.10
CA ARG A 199 4.01 7.69 8.17
C ARG A 199 2.61 7.43 8.68
N ALA A 200 1.70 7.13 7.74
CA ALA A 200 0.31 6.81 8.05
C ALA A 200 -0.34 7.88 8.95
N ILE A 201 -0.12 9.16 8.60
CA ILE A 201 -0.54 10.31 9.42
C ILE A 201 -2.02 10.24 9.76
N LEU A 202 -2.90 10.00 8.78
CA LEU A 202 -4.34 9.91 9.03
C LEU A 202 -4.67 8.82 10.07
N ASN A 203 -4.05 7.64 9.97
CA ASN A 203 -4.25 6.57 10.96
C ASN A 203 -3.77 6.96 12.37
N GLN A 204 -2.68 7.72 12.47
CA GLN A 204 -2.22 8.23 13.76
C GLN A 204 -3.21 9.25 14.34
N MET A 205 -3.71 10.15 13.52
CA MET A 205 -4.70 11.14 13.94
C MET A 205 -6.02 10.48 14.37
N ILE A 206 -6.49 9.46 13.64
CA ILE A 206 -7.66 8.66 14.04
C ILE A 206 -7.41 7.99 15.41
N ARG A 207 -6.22 7.45 15.67
CA ARG A 207 -5.92 6.84 16.98
C ARG A 207 -5.85 7.88 18.11
N ARG A 208 -5.26 9.05 17.86
CA ARG A 208 -5.19 10.15 18.84
C ARG A 208 -6.58 10.69 19.17
N SER A 209 -7.47 10.74 18.19
CA SER A 209 -8.83 11.24 18.39
C SER A 209 -9.65 10.38 19.38
N LEU A 210 -9.33 9.08 19.52
CA LEU A 210 -10.01 8.19 20.49
C LEU A 210 -9.78 8.57 21.96
N THR A 211 -8.69 9.29 22.25
CA THR A 211 -8.34 9.79 23.58
C THR A 211 -8.56 11.27 23.77
N GLY A 212 -9.16 11.94 22.77
CA GLY A 212 -9.37 13.40 22.80
C GLY A 212 -8.11 14.24 22.62
N GLU A 213 -7.00 13.60 22.18
CA GLU A 213 -5.77 14.34 21.87
C GLU A 213 -5.96 15.22 20.63
N ALA A 214 -5.34 16.42 20.67
CA ALA A 214 -5.41 17.36 19.55
C ALA A 214 -4.84 16.77 18.26
N LEU A 215 -5.55 17.02 17.14
CA LEU A 215 -5.10 16.68 15.80
C LEU A 215 -4.29 17.86 15.23
N THR A 216 -3.10 17.58 14.74
CA THR A 216 -2.18 18.61 14.26
C THR A 216 -2.31 18.81 12.76
N VAL A 217 -2.46 20.06 12.33
CA VAL A 217 -2.46 20.49 10.92
C VAL A 217 -1.33 21.50 10.74
N TYR A 218 -0.45 21.27 9.77
CA TYR A 218 0.61 22.22 9.44
C TYR A 218 0.07 23.35 8.56
N GLY A 219 0.33 24.61 8.98
CA GLY A 219 -0.19 25.80 8.32
C GLY A 219 -1.72 25.78 8.23
N GLU A 220 -2.28 26.22 7.12
CA GLU A 220 -3.73 26.21 6.85
C GLU A 220 -4.28 24.82 6.49
N GLY A 221 -3.41 23.84 6.21
CA GLY A 221 -3.83 22.50 5.82
C GLY A 221 -4.51 22.41 4.46
N GLY A 222 -4.26 23.37 3.56
CA GLY A 222 -4.92 23.48 2.27
C GLY A 222 -4.46 22.47 1.20
N ARG A 223 -3.37 21.73 1.41
CA ARG A 223 -2.88 20.73 0.45
C ARG A 223 -3.86 19.59 0.30
N VAL A 224 -4.12 19.20 -0.95
CA VAL A 224 -5.09 18.16 -1.29
C VAL A 224 -4.42 16.79 -1.32
N ARG A 225 -5.07 15.81 -0.72
CA ARG A 225 -4.68 14.39 -0.73
C ARG A 225 -5.85 13.52 -1.19
N ASP A 226 -5.51 12.45 -1.89
CA ASP A 226 -6.42 11.35 -2.17
C ASP A 226 -6.19 10.28 -1.10
N TYR A 227 -7.23 9.97 -0.32
CA TYR A 227 -7.20 8.97 0.74
C TYR A 227 -7.91 7.69 0.29
N LEU A 228 -7.16 6.61 0.19
CA LEU A 228 -7.65 5.29 -0.23
C LEU A 228 -7.83 4.37 0.97
N TYR A 229 -9.04 3.86 1.17
CA TYR A 229 -9.31 2.93 2.27
C TYR A 229 -8.60 1.59 2.04
N ILE A 230 -8.11 0.96 3.11
CA ILE A 230 -7.30 -0.27 3.05
C ILE A 230 -7.96 -1.40 2.27
N GLU A 231 -9.27 -1.61 2.41
CA GLU A 231 -9.97 -2.66 1.68
C GLU A 231 -9.99 -2.39 0.17
N ASP A 232 -10.15 -1.12 -0.25
CA ASP A 232 -10.07 -0.74 -1.65
C ASP A 232 -8.65 -0.95 -2.20
N ALA A 233 -7.62 -0.60 -1.44
CA ALA A 233 -6.23 -0.83 -1.84
C ALA A 233 -5.93 -2.33 -2.00
N VAL A 234 -6.34 -3.15 -1.04
CA VAL A 234 -6.12 -4.61 -1.08
C VAL A 234 -6.93 -5.25 -2.21
N SER A 235 -8.17 -4.83 -2.41
CA SER A 235 -9.01 -5.31 -3.52
C SER A 235 -8.39 -5.00 -4.89
N ALA A 236 -7.71 -3.84 -5.03
CA ALA A 236 -6.97 -3.52 -6.25
C ALA A 236 -5.82 -4.51 -6.49
N PHE A 237 -5.06 -4.89 -5.46
CA PHE A 237 -4.01 -5.90 -5.59
C PHE A 237 -4.55 -7.28 -5.98
N LEU A 238 -5.64 -7.72 -5.37
CA LEU A 238 -6.26 -9.00 -5.72
C LEU A 238 -6.81 -8.98 -7.15
N SER A 239 -7.42 -7.89 -7.56
CA SER A 239 -7.87 -7.69 -8.93
C SER A 239 -6.69 -7.68 -9.92
N ALA A 240 -5.59 -6.99 -9.61
CA ALA A 240 -4.40 -6.98 -10.44
C ALA A 240 -3.79 -8.39 -10.61
N ALA A 241 -3.77 -9.20 -9.55
CA ALA A 241 -3.27 -10.57 -9.59
C ALA A 241 -4.10 -11.45 -10.54
N LEU A 242 -5.44 -11.35 -10.46
CA LEU A 242 -6.34 -12.13 -11.32
C LEU A 242 -6.29 -11.72 -12.79
N HIS A 243 -5.96 -10.45 -13.09
CA HIS A 243 -5.83 -9.92 -14.45
C HIS A 243 -4.37 -9.77 -14.90
N SER A 244 -3.44 -10.46 -14.22
CA SER A 244 -1.99 -10.28 -14.44
C SER A 244 -1.53 -10.54 -15.88
N GLU A 245 -2.22 -11.37 -16.65
CA GLU A 245 -1.93 -11.57 -18.09
C GLU A 245 -2.16 -10.29 -18.91
N GLU A 246 -3.31 -9.65 -18.72
CA GLU A 246 -3.73 -8.46 -19.48
C GLU A 246 -2.99 -7.21 -19.01
N LEU A 247 -2.63 -7.17 -17.72
CA LEU A 247 -1.95 -6.06 -17.08
C LEU A 247 -0.42 -6.17 -17.11
N ASN A 248 0.12 -7.25 -17.66
CA ASN A 248 1.55 -7.55 -17.63
C ASN A 248 2.42 -6.39 -18.14
N GLY A 249 3.47 -6.07 -17.40
CA GLY A 249 4.42 -5.01 -17.71
C GLY A 249 3.90 -3.58 -17.52
N LYS A 250 2.67 -3.42 -16.99
CA LYS A 250 2.02 -2.10 -16.87
C LYS A 250 2.04 -1.57 -15.43
N CYS A 251 1.97 -0.24 -15.34
CA CYS A 251 1.80 0.50 -14.11
C CYS A 251 0.41 1.16 -14.09
N TYR A 252 -0.19 1.25 -12.90
CA TYR A 252 -1.51 1.85 -12.69
C TYR A 252 -1.53 2.76 -11.48
N VAL A 253 -2.20 3.91 -11.61
CA VAL A 253 -2.47 4.84 -10.52
C VAL A 253 -3.73 4.41 -9.78
N ILE A 254 -3.63 4.20 -8.48
CA ILE A 254 -4.71 3.67 -7.64
C ILE A 254 -5.03 4.64 -6.50
N GLY A 255 -6.23 5.16 -6.51
CA GLY A 255 -6.75 6.04 -5.48
C GLY A 255 -8.28 6.02 -5.42
N SER A 256 -8.83 6.86 -4.56
CA SER A 256 -10.27 7.01 -4.43
C SER A 256 -10.89 7.88 -5.53
N GLY A 257 -10.07 8.64 -6.26
CA GLY A 257 -10.51 9.65 -7.22
C GLY A 257 -11.12 10.89 -6.57
N ARG A 258 -10.99 11.06 -5.26
CA ARG A 258 -11.58 12.16 -4.48
C ARG A 258 -10.50 12.88 -3.68
N GLY A 259 -10.35 14.18 -3.96
CA GLY A 259 -9.44 15.05 -3.22
C GLY A 259 -10.08 15.59 -1.95
N HIS A 260 -9.31 15.59 -0.86
CA HIS A 260 -9.66 16.27 0.38
C HIS A 260 -8.46 17.08 0.85
N THR A 261 -8.66 18.28 1.34
CA THR A 261 -7.60 19.02 2.01
C THR A 261 -7.21 18.32 3.32
N ILE A 262 -5.99 18.56 3.78
CA ILE A 262 -5.55 18.02 5.08
C ILE A 262 -6.45 18.54 6.20
N ALA A 263 -6.86 19.83 6.15
CA ALA A 263 -7.76 20.43 7.13
C ALA A 263 -9.14 19.74 7.12
N GLU A 264 -9.74 19.49 5.94
CA GLU A 264 -11.02 18.76 5.82
C GLU A 264 -10.91 17.34 6.39
N ALA A 265 -9.82 16.62 6.08
CA ALA A 265 -9.62 15.27 6.60
C ALA A 265 -9.51 15.25 8.13
N MET A 266 -8.79 16.22 8.73
CA MET A 266 -8.69 16.32 10.19
C MET A 266 -10.02 16.76 10.83
N GLY A 267 -10.78 17.64 10.18
CA GLY A 267 -12.14 18.01 10.61
C GLY A 267 -13.06 16.79 10.67
N LEU A 268 -13.08 15.97 9.59
CA LEU A 268 -13.87 14.72 9.57
C LEU A 268 -13.46 13.75 10.68
N VAL A 269 -12.16 13.59 10.96
CA VAL A 269 -11.70 12.72 12.07
C VAL A 269 -12.18 13.28 13.41
N SER A 270 -12.07 14.60 13.63
CA SER A 270 -12.52 15.27 14.85
C SER A 270 -14.02 15.06 15.09
N ASP A 271 -14.84 15.32 14.09
CA ASP A 271 -16.31 15.26 14.18
C ASP A 271 -16.78 13.81 14.42
N LEU A 272 -16.28 12.86 13.62
CA LEU A 272 -16.70 11.45 13.70
C LEU A 272 -16.23 10.79 15.01
N ALA A 273 -15.01 11.08 15.44
CA ALA A 273 -14.50 10.56 16.71
C ALA A 273 -15.25 11.18 17.90
N GLY A 274 -15.47 12.50 17.90
CA GLY A 274 -16.24 13.20 18.93
C GLY A 274 -17.66 12.66 19.06
N ALA A 275 -18.34 12.45 17.91
CA ALA A 275 -19.68 11.86 17.89
C ALA A 275 -19.70 10.43 18.43
N ARG A 276 -18.65 9.64 18.18
CA ARG A 276 -18.55 8.23 18.58
C ARG A 276 -18.17 8.03 20.04
N THR A 277 -17.26 8.85 20.56
CA THR A 277 -16.69 8.70 21.89
C THR A 277 -17.34 9.62 22.95
N GLY A 278 -18.01 10.69 22.53
CA GLY A 278 -18.46 11.76 23.38
C GLY A 278 -17.35 12.69 23.89
N ILE A 279 -16.10 12.50 23.43
CA ILE A 279 -14.94 13.28 23.83
C ILE A 279 -14.63 14.33 22.76
N PRO A 280 -14.59 15.62 23.05
CA PRO A 280 -14.19 16.64 22.07
C PRO A 280 -12.74 16.42 21.57
N VAL A 281 -12.56 16.53 20.28
CA VAL A 281 -11.25 16.35 19.63
C VAL A 281 -10.83 17.64 18.95
N PRO A 282 -9.95 18.46 19.55
CA PRO A 282 -9.55 19.73 18.95
C PRO A 282 -8.65 19.54 17.73
N VAL A 283 -8.82 20.36 16.69
CA VAL A 283 -7.89 20.51 15.57
C VAL A 283 -7.02 21.72 15.80
N GLN A 284 -5.70 21.56 15.79
CA GLN A 284 -4.73 22.61 16.04
C GLN A 284 -3.86 22.88 14.81
N HIS A 285 -3.87 24.13 14.36
CA HIS A 285 -2.99 24.62 13.31
C HIS A 285 -1.66 25.05 13.93
N VAL A 286 -0.54 24.51 13.41
CA VAL A 286 0.81 24.80 13.90
C VAL A 286 1.73 25.15 12.72
N ALA A 287 2.83 25.84 12.98
CA ALA A 287 3.83 26.09 11.96
C ALA A 287 4.41 24.76 11.42
N PRO A 288 4.63 24.63 10.11
CA PRO A 288 5.32 23.45 9.55
C PRO A 288 6.75 23.38 10.07
N PRO A 289 7.33 22.17 10.21
CA PRO A 289 8.73 22.01 10.58
C PRO A 289 9.65 22.58 9.48
N GLU A 290 10.81 23.10 9.87
CA GLU A 290 11.79 23.69 8.94
C GLU A 290 12.31 22.69 7.89
N ASN A 291 12.33 21.41 8.22
CA ASN A 291 12.82 20.32 7.35
C ASN A 291 11.68 19.55 6.66
N LEU A 292 10.57 20.20 6.36
CA LEU A 292 9.46 19.58 5.63
C LEU A 292 9.95 19.11 4.25
N SER A 293 9.71 17.84 3.92
CA SER A 293 10.10 17.29 2.63
C SER A 293 9.37 18.02 1.48
N PRO A 294 10.05 18.37 0.37
CA PRO A 294 9.42 19.03 -0.78
C PRO A 294 8.20 18.29 -1.33
N ILE A 295 8.15 16.97 -1.21
CA ILE A 295 7.01 16.17 -1.66
C ILE A 295 5.73 16.45 -0.88
N GLU A 296 5.81 17.05 0.31
CA GLU A 296 4.64 17.44 1.10
C GLU A 296 3.90 18.67 0.53
N GLU A 297 4.53 19.40 -0.38
CA GLU A 297 3.91 20.54 -1.10
C GLU A 297 2.98 20.10 -2.24
N ARG A 298 2.91 18.79 -2.56
CA ARG A 298 2.07 18.29 -3.63
C ARG A 298 0.58 18.42 -3.32
N ASP A 299 -0.23 18.65 -4.34
CA ASP A 299 -1.63 18.28 -4.40
C ASP A 299 -1.76 17.01 -5.23
N PHE A 300 -2.63 16.09 -4.81
CA PHE A 300 -2.78 14.83 -5.54
C PHE A 300 -4.22 14.29 -5.46
N VAL A 301 -4.76 13.94 -6.65
CA VAL A 301 -6.00 13.18 -6.82
C VAL A 301 -5.73 12.15 -7.93
N ALA A 302 -6.02 10.89 -7.68
CA ALA A 302 -5.79 9.80 -8.64
C ALA A 302 -6.88 9.77 -9.72
N ASP A 303 -6.49 9.47 -10.96
CA ASP A 303 -7.39 8.93 -11.97
C ASP A 303 -7.10 7.42 -12.16
N SER A 304 -7.93 6.58 -11.56
CA SER A 304 -7.82 5.13 -11.67
C SER A 304 -8.62 4.54 -12.84
N SER A 305 -9.10 5.36 -13.75
CA SER A 305 -10.02 4.95 -14.83
C SER A 305 -9.42 3.89 -15.77
N ARG A 306 -8.11 3.93 -15.99
CA ARG A 306 -7.41 2.94 -16.81
C ARG A 306 -7.40 1.56 -16.15
N PHE A 307 -7.17 1.50 -14.84
CA PHE A 307 -7.25 0.26 -14.08
C PHE A 307 -8.69 -0.25 -13.98
N SER A 308 -9.64 0.64 -13.72
CA SER A 308 -11.08 0.33 -13.69
C SER A 308 -11.55 -0.29 -15.02
N LYS A 309 -11.20 0.31 -16.16
CA LYS A 309 -11.54 -0.24 -17.48
C LYS A 309 -10.96 -1.62 -17.76
N ALA A 310 -9.75 -1.88 -17.23
CA ALA A 310 -9.07 -3.16 -17.47
C ALA A 310 -9.56 -4.29 -16.55
N THR A 311 -10.06 -3.97 -15.35
CA THR A 311 -10.34 -4.98 -14.31
C THR A 311 -11.76 -4.92 -13.75
N GLY A 312 -12.51 -3.86 -14.01
CA GLY A 312 -13.78 -3.60 -13.35
C GLY A 312 -13.67 -3.12 -11.90
N TRP A 313 -12.44 -2.88 -11.41
CA TRP A 313 -12.22 -2.41 -10.05
C TRP A 313 -12.61 -0.94 -9.88
N GLU A 314 -13.20 -0.61 -8.73
CA GLU A 314 -13.53 0.75 -8.31
C GLU A 314 -13.30 0.91 -6.80
N ALA A 315 -12.85 2.10 -6.38
CA ALA A 315 -12.80 2.45 -4.97
C ALA A 315 -14.22 2.75 -4.45
N ARG A 316 -14.62 2.08 -3.36
CA ARG A 316 -16.00 2.09 -2.85
C ARG A 316 -16.20 2.95 -1.62
N HIS A 317 -15.13 3.15 -0.84
CA HIS A 317 -15.22 3.84 0.43
C HIS A 317 -14.98 5.34 0.24
N THR A 318 -15.92 6.16 0.76
CA THR A 318 -15.65 7.58 0.97
C THR A 318 -14.71 7.77 2.15
N LEU A 319 -14.05 8.92 2.26
CA LEU A 319 -13.17 9.23 3.38
C LEU A 319 -13.92 9.13 4.73
N ALA A 320 -15.12 9.71 4.82
CA ALA A 320 -15.95 9.64 6.03
C ALA A 320 -16.27 8.19 6.41
N LYS A 321 -16.72 7.36 5.44
CA LYS A 321 -17.06 5.95 5.72
C LYS A 321 -15.84 5.15 6.18
N GLY A 322 -14.69 5.34 5.55
CA GLY A 322 -13.46 4.64 5.95
C GLY A 322 -12.95 5.09 7.35
N ILE A 323 -13.12 6.37 7.73
CA ILE A 323 -12.83 6.84 9.09
C ILE A 323 -13.78 6.16 10.10
N GLU A 324 -15.10 6.13 9.84
CA GLU A 324 -16.06 5.43 10.70
C GLU A 324 -15.67 3.97 10.94
N LEU A 325 -15.41 3.22 9.85
CA LEU A 325 -15.00 1.82 9.94
C LEU A 325 -13.67 1.64 10.70
N THR A 326 -12.75 2.60 10.53
CA THR A 326 -11.47 2.58 11.25
C THR A 326 -11.66 2.82 12.75
N LEU A 327 -12.48 3.81 13.13
CA LEU A 327 -12.83 4.06 14.53
C LEU A 327 -13.52 2.85 15.16
N GLU A 328 -14.43 2.22 14.43
CA GLU A 328 -15.16 1.02 14.87
C GLU A 328 -14.24 -0.17 15.13
N ALA A 329 -13.22 -0.36 14.30
CA ALA A 329 -12.24 -1.43 14.46
C ALA A 329 -11.20 -1.16 15.57
N LEU A 330 -11.08 0.08 16.05
CA LEU A 330 -10.11 0.47 17.08
C LEU A 330 -10.73 0.60 18.48
N LEU A 331 -12.06 0.67 18.59
CA LEU A 331 -12.82 0.66 19.84
C LEU A 331 -13.17 -0.76 20.26
#